data_2b22e00b947eab26ba1f1944b6b79655
#
_entry.id   2b22e00b947eab26ba1f1944b6b79655
#
_cell.length_a   1.000
_cell.length_b   1.000
_cell.length_c   1.000
_cell.angle_alpha   90.00
_cell.angle_beta   90.00
_cell.angle_gamma   90.00
#
_symmetry.space_group_name_H-M   'P 1'
#
loop_
_entity.id
_entity.type
_entity.pdbx_description
1 polymer ?
#
loop_
_entity_poly.entity_id
_entity_poly.type
_entity_poly.pdbx_seq_one_letter_code
_entity_poly.pdbx_strand_id
1 'polypeptide(L)'
;MINDERMIAFIDSFDKGNTPFLNQIEKEAKRDEVPIIRTQTQTLLRFLMAAHKPKDILEVGCAVGFSTLLMAEYAPDSRIVTIEKYEKRIPVAKENFRRARLEDRITLLE
;
A
#
# COMPACT_ATOMS: atom_id res chain seq x y z
N MET A 1 4.35 26.19 5.96
CA MET A 1 3.70 25.34 4.93
C MET A 1 3.78 23.88 5.31
N ILE A 2 2.77 23.14 4.97
CA ILE A 2 2.69 21.68 5.25
C ILE A 2 3.87 20.90 4.63
N ASN A 3 4.45 21.43 3.55
CA ASN A 3 5.55 20.79 2.84
C ASN A 3 6.95 21.29 3.24
N ASP A 4 7.09 21.96 4.40
CA ASP A 4 8.40 22.32 4.93
C ASP A 4 9.21 21.06 5.23
N GLU A 5 10.42 20.97 4.72
CA GLU A 5 11.27 19.77 4.85
C GLU A 5 11.56 19.40 6.31
N ARG A 6 11.73 20.38 7.17
CA ARG A 6 11.98 20.15 8.60
C ARG A 6 10.74 19.60 9.30
N MET A 7 9.57 20.09 8.90
CA MET A 7 8.30 19.59 9.42
C MET A 7 8.07 18.15 8.98
N ILE A 8 8.32 17.85 7.72
CA ILE A 8 8.21 16.50 7.18
C ILE A 8 9.17 15.55 7.90
N ALA A 9 10.43 15.93 8.08
CA ALA A 9 11.41 15.11 8.79
C ALA A 9 11.00 14.87 10.24
N PHE A 10 10.45 15.89 10.89
CA PHE A 10 9.96 15.76 12.27
C PHE A 10 8.79 14.75 12.36
N ILE A 11 7.81 14.88 11.48
CA ILE A 11 6.67 13.97 11.44
C ILE A 11 7.14 12.55 11.12
N ASP A 12 8.03 12.40 10.13
CA ASP A 12 8.55 11.09 9.73
C ASP A 12 9.38 10.41 10.83
N SER A 13 9.96 11.19 11.75
CA SER A 13 10.71 10.63 12.87
C SER A 13 9.86 9.79 13.82
N PHE A 14 8.54 9.95 13.79
CA PHE A 14 7.61 9.15 14.59
C PHE A 14 7.16 7.87 13.87
N ASP A 15 7.50 7.71 12.59
CA ASP A 15 7.11 6.54 11.83
C ASP A 15 7.89 5.30 12.28
N LYS A 16 7.16 4.23 12.57
CA LYS A 16 7.74 2.95 12.98
C LYS A 16 8.08 2.05 11.79
N GLY A 17 7.79 2.51 10.58
CA GLY A 17 8.00 1.75 9.37
C GLY A 17 6.95 0.67 9.14
N ASN A 18 7.19 -0.12 8.11
CA ASN A 18 6.31 -1.20 7.69
C ASN A 18 6.94 -2.57 8.04
N THR A 19 6.22 -3.64 7.72
CA THR A 19 6.78 -4.99 7.81
C THR A 19 7.95 -5.16 6.83
N PRO A 20 8.86 -6.12 7.05
CA PRO A 20 9.95 -6.37 6.11
C PRO A 20 9.47 -6.62 4.68
N PHE A 21 8.35 -7.32 4.51
CA PHE A 21 7.78 -7.57 3.19
C PHE A 21 7.32 -6.28 2.52
N LEU A 22 6.56 -5.44 3.22
CA LEU A 22 6.12 -4.15 2.68
C LEU A 22 7.30 -3.23 2.37
N ASN A 23 8.33 -3.24 3.21
CA ASN A 23 9.56 -2.49 2.95
C ASN A 23 10.24 -2.95 1.66
N GLN A 24 10.23 -4.24 1.39
CA GLN A 24 10.79 -4.80 0.16
C GLN A 24 10.00 -4.37 -1.07
N ILE A 25 8.66 -4.42 -1.00
CA ILE A 25 7.79 -3.96 -2.09
C ILE A 25 8.00 -2.46 -2.35
N GLU A 26 8.11 -1.65 -1.29
CA GLU A 26 8.40 -0.22 -1.43
C GLU A 26 9.74 0.02 -2.12
N LYS A 27 10.77 -0.71 -1.71
CA LYS A 27 12.10 -0.60 -2.29
C LYS A 27 12.11 -0.96 -3.77
N GLU A 28 11.42 -2.04 -4.15
CA GLU A 28 11.30 -2.45 -5.54
C GLU A 28 10.53 -1.41 -6.36
N ALA A 29 9.46 -0.85 -5.82
CA ALA A 29 8.70 0.20 -6.48
C ALA A 29 9.56 1.45 -6.73
N LYS A 30 10.35 1.88 -5.76
CA LYS A 30 11.26 3.02 -5.91
C LYS A 30 12.35 2.75 -6.93
N ARG A 31 12.92 1.55 -6.93
CA ARG A 31 13.91 1.13 -7.92
C ARG A 31 13.35 1.22 -9.35
N ASP A 32 12.10 0.81 -9.52
CA ASP A 32 11.44 0.78 -10.82
C ASP A 32 10.69 2.08 -11.15
N GLU A 33 10.91 3.12 -10.33
CA GLU A 33 10.33 4.46 -10.50
C GLU A 33 8.79 4.44 -10.53
N VAL A 34 8.18 3.55 -9.75
CA VAL A 34 6.72 3.47 -9.61
C VAL A 34 6.27 4.46 -8.54
N PRO A 35 5.35 5.39 -8.88
CA PRO A 35 4.79 6.29 -7.86
C PRO A 35 3.99 5.48 -6.84
N ILE A 36 4.32 5.65 -5.57
CA ILE A 36 3.58 5.06 -4.46
C ILE A 36 3.25 6.15 -3.44
N ILE A 37 2.32 5.84 -2.54
CA ILE A 37 1.92 6.78 -1.49
C ILE A 37 3.11 7.12 -0.58
N ARG A 38 3.16 8.38 -0.15
CA ARG A 38 4.22 8.88 0.72
C ARG A 38 4.09 8.34 2.14
N THR A 39 5.17 8.39 2.90
CA THR A 39 5.22 7.92 4.29
C THR A 39 4.10 8.50 5.16
N GLN A 40 3.78 9.78 5.02
CA GLN A 40 2.70 10.41 5.79
C GLN A 40 1.35 9.80 5.46
N THR A 41 1.08 9.54 4.18
CA THR A 41 -0.16 8.89 3.73
C THR A 41 -0.19 7.44 4.21
N GLN A 42 0.93 6.75 4.17
CA GLN A 42 1.04 5.39 4.69
C GLN A 42 0.67 5.33 6.18
N THR A 43 1.20 6.26 6.95
CA THR A 43 0.92 6.35 8.40
C THR A 43 -0.55 6.58 8.67
N LEU A 44 -1.17 7.51 7.94
CA LEU A 44 -2.60 7.77 8.07
C LEU A 44 -3.43 6.54 7.69
N LEU A 45 -3.07 5.89 6.60
CA LEU A 45 -3.79 4.72 6.11
C LEU A 45 -3.70 3.56 7.11
N ARG A 46 -2.50 3.32 7.69
CA ARG A 46 -2.34 2.31 8.75
C ARG A 46 -3.26 2.60 9.93
N PHE A 47 -3.29 3.86 10.37
CA PHE A 47 -4.15 4.27 11.48
C PHE A 47 -5.62 4.02 11.17
N LEU A 48 -6.08 4.45 10.00
CA LEU A 48 -7.48 4.28 9.61
C LEU A 48 -7.88 2.80 9.52
N MET A 49 -7.02 1.97 8.94
CA MET A 49 -7.27 0.53 8.84
C MET A 49 -7.35 -0.13 10.22
N ALA A 50 -6.42 0.20 11.10
CA ALA A 50 -6.37 -0.38 12.44
C ALA A 50 -7.56 0.09 13.30
N ALA A 51 -7.95 1.35 13.18
CA ALA A 51 -9.03 1.94 13.98
C ALA A 51 -10.41 1.54 13.48
N HIS A 52 -10.61 1.54 12.17
CA HIS A 52 -11.93 1.29 11.55
C HIS A 52 -12.19 -0.19 11.29
N LYS A 53 -11.15 -0.97 11.03
CA LYS A 53 -11.22 -2.41 10.73
C LYS A 53 -12.24 -2.72 9.63
N PRO A 54 -12.09 -2.12 8.44
CA PRO A 54 -13.04 -2.35 7.35
C PRO A 54 -13.02 -3.82 6.91
N LYS A 55 -14.17 -4.34 6.52
CA LYS A 55 -14.30 -5.70 6.00
C LYS A 55 -14.26 -5.74 4.48
N ASP A 56 -14.71 -4.67 3.84
CA ASP A 56 -14.73 -4.54 2.39
C ASP A 56 -14.07 -3.23 1.99
N ILE A 57 -13.10 -3.32 1.09
CA ILE A 57 -12.33 -2.16 0.62
C ILE A 57 -12.39 -2.14 -0.91
N LEU A 58 -12.68 -0.95 -1.45
CA LEU A 58 -12.53 -0.69 -2.88
C LEU A 58 -11.39 0.32 -3.06
N GLU A 59 -10.41 -0.06 -3.87
CA GLU A 59 -9.31 0.82 -4.23
C GLU A 59 -9.30 1.06 -5.73
N VAL A 60 -9.08 2.30 -6.15
CA VAL A 60 -8.92 2.65 -7.56
C VAL A 60 -7.48 3.05 -7.80
N GLY A 61 -6.77 2.24 -8.58
CA GLY A 61 -5.36 2.45 -8.88
C GLY A 61 -4.44 1.82 -7.83
N CYS A 62 -4.05 0.56 -8.05
CA CYS A 62 -3.14 -0.10 -7.12
C CYS A 62 -1.66 -0.01 -7.54
N ALA A 63 -1.38 0.41 -8.77
CA ALA A 63 -0.03 0.37 -9.34
C ALA A 63 0.58 -1.03 -9.15
N VAL A 64 1.64 -1.16 -8.36
CA VAL A 64 2.27 -2.45 -8.08
C VAL A 64 1.70 -3.16 -6.84
N GLY A 65 0.63 -2.60 -6.24
CA GLY A 65 -0.07 -3.23 -5.13
C GLY A 65 0.44 -2.88 -3.74
N PHE A 66 1.32 -1.90 -3.61
CA PHE A 66 1.88 -1.52 -2.30
C PHE A 66 0.79 -1.07 -1.32
N SER A 67 -0.04 -0.10 -1.70
CA SER A 67 -1.13 0.38 -0.83
C SER A 67 -2.16 -0.69 -0.54
N THR A 68 -2.46 -1.54 -1.52
CA THR A 68 -3.37 -2.69 -1.35
C THR A 68 -2.85 -3.62 -0.27
N LEU A 69 -1.57 -3.98 -0.35
CA LEU A 69 -0.92 -4.87 0.60
C LEU A 69 -0.82 -4.24 2.00
N LEU A 70 -0.57 -2.94 2.06
CA LEU A 70 -0.56 -2.21 3.33
C LEU A 70 -1.93 -2.26 4.00
N MET A 71 -3.00 -2.00 3.25
CA MET A 71 -4.35 -2.10 3.78
C MET A 71 -4.69 -3.52 4.25
N ALA A 72 -4.30 -4.51 3.49
CA ALA A 72 -4.52 -5.91 3.85
C ALA A 72 -3.82 -6.31 5.14
N GLU A 73 -2.62 -5.77 5.37
CA GLU A 73 -1.84 -6.03 6.59
C GLU A 73 -2.53 -5.45 7.83
N TYR A 74 -2.97 -4.20 7.74
CA TYR A 74 -3.54 -3.49 8.88
C TYR A 74 -5.06 -3.64 9.04
N ALA A 75 -5.72 -4.25 8.06
CA ALA A 75 -7.12 -4.69 8.14
C ALA A 75 -7.19 -6.18 7.78
N PRO A 76 -6.72 -7.08 8.67
CA PRO A 76 -6.50 -8.49 8.31
C PRO A 76 -7.77 -9.27 7.97
N ASP A 77 -8.94 -8.78 8.36
CA ASP A 77 -10.22 -9.42 8.05
C ASP A 77 -10.88 -8.83 6.80
N SER A 78 -10.19 -7.96 6.07
CA SER A 78 -10.76 -7.29 4.90
C SER A 78 -10.67 -8.14 3.63
N ARG A 79 -11.63 -7.90 2.74
CA ARG A 79 -11.57 -8.29 1.33
C ARG A 79 -11.39 -7.02 0.51
N ILE A 80 -10.48 -7.04 -0.44
CA ILE A 80 -10.12 -5.86 -1.21
C ILE A 80 -10.40 -6.12 -2.68
N VAL A 81 -11.16 -5.21 -3.30
CA VAL A 81 -11.25 -5.12 -4.75
C VAL A 81 -10.43 -3.92 -5.16
N THR A 82 -9.45 -4.11 -6.01
CA THR A 82 -8.62 -3.04 -6.53
C THR A 82 -8.68 -3.01 -8.05
N ILE A 83 -8.56 -1.81 -8.61
CA ILE A 83 -8.66 -1.59 -10.06
C ILE A 83 -7.35 -1.01 -10.55
N GLU A 84 -6.79 -1.59 -11.61
CA GLU A 84 -5.61 -1.04 -12.28
C GLU A 84 -5.73 -1.30 -13.78
N LYS A 85 -5.56 -0.25 -14.58
CA LYS A 85 -5.66 -0.37 -16.03
C LYS A 85 -4.32 -0.28 -16.76
N TYR A 86 -3.25 0.10 -16.05
CA TYR A 86 -1.94 0.25 -16.70
C TYR A 86 -1.28 -1.11 -16.86
N GLU A 87 -1.25 -1.58 -18.10
CA GLU A 87 -0.80 -2.93 -18.45
C GLU A 87 0.55 -3.32 -17.88
N LYS A 88 1.49 -2.37 -17.77
CA LYS A 88 2.83 -2.64 -17.24
C LYS A 88 2.82 -2.90 -15.73
N ARG A 89 1.84 -2.39 -15.00
CA ARG A 89 1.76 -2.53 -13.54
C ARG A 89 1.01 -3.79 -13.12
N ILE A 90 0.03 -4.21 -13.92
CA ILE A 90 -0.85 -5.32 -13.58
C ILE A 90 -0.10 -6.62 -13.25
N PRO A 91 0.85 -7.09 -14.10
CA PRO A 91 1.59 -8.33 -13.77
C PRO A 91 2.40 -8.22 -12.48
N VAL A 92 2.96 -7.04 -12.21
CA VAL A 92 3.75 -6.81 -11.00
C VAL A 92 2.85 -6.84 -9.77
N ALA A 93 1.69 -6.19 -9.83
CA ALA A 93 0.71 -6.22 -8.75
C ALA A 93 0.25 -7.66 -8.46
N LYS A 94 -0.11 -8.41 -9.49
CA LYS A 94 -0.52 -9.81 -9.34
C LYS A 94 0.57 -10.65 -8.68
N GLU A 95 1.81 -10.49 -9.10
CA GLU A 95 2.94 -11.22 -8.50
C GLU A 95 3.14 -10.82 -7.02
N ASN A 96 2.99 -9.55 -6.71
CA ASN A 96 3.12 -9.09 -5.33
C ASN A 96 2.01 -9.66 -4.44
N PHE A 97 0.78 -9.75 -4.94
CA PHE A 97 -0.33 -10.37 -4.21
C PHE A 97 -0.08 -11.87 -4.00
N ARG A 98 0.49 -12.55 -4.99
CA ARG A 98 0.87 -13.94 -4.89
C ARG A 98 1.98 -14.15 -3.85
N ARG A 99 3.01 -13.30 -3.87
CA ARG A 99 4.11 -13.33 -2.88
C ARG A 99 3.59 -13.15 -1.45
N ALA A 100 2.57 -12.32 -1.30
CA ALA A 100 1.93 -12.09 0.00
C ALA A 100 0.96 -13.21 0.40
N ARG A 101 0.64 -14.13 -0.50
CA ARG A 101 -0.36 -15.18 -0.31
C ARG A 101 -1.74 -14.63 0.03
N LEU A 102 -2.11 -13.52 -0.62
CA LEU A 102 -3.38 -12.82 -0.39
C LEU A 102 -4.33 -12.87 -1.58
N GLU A 103 -4.08 -13.78 -2.52
CA GLU A 103 -4.90 -13.92 -3.73
C GLU A 103 -6.37 -14.21 -3.42
N ASP A 104 -6.65 -14.87 -2.27
CA ASP A 104 -8.01 -15.17 -1.85
C ASP A 104 -8.74 -13.94 -1.31
N ARG A 105 -8.01 -12.90 -0.91
CA ARG A 105 -8.57 -11.69 -0.30
C ARG A 105 -8.55 -10.49 -1.22
N ILE A 106 -7.74 -10.51 -2.26
CA ILE A 106 -7.54 -9.38 -3.16
C ILE A 106 -8.00 -9.78 -4.55
N THR A 107 -8.97 -9.03 -5.08
CA THR A 107 -9.45 -9.16 -6.47
C THR A 107 -8.97 -7.96 -7.25
N LEU A 108 -8.20 -8.20 -8.31
CA LEU A 108 -7.74 -7.14 -9.21
C LEU A 108 -8.62 -7.11 -10.45
N LEU A 109 -9.24 -5.95 -10.70
CA LEU A 109 -10.00 -5.68 -11.92
C LEU A 109 -9.14 -4.85 -12.88
N GLU A 110 -9.19 -5.20 -14.17
CA GLU A 110 -8.43 -4.56 -15.24
C GLU A 110 -9.29 -3.63 -16.09
#